data_a8f31a6aeb7fc9aa15442d578c2fbef4
#
_entry.id   a8f31a6aeb7fc9aa15442d578c2fbef4
#
_cell.length_a   1.000
_cell.length_b   1.000
_cell.length_c   1.000
_cell.angle_alpha   90.00
_cell.angle_beta   90.00
_cell.angle_gamma   90.00
#
_symmetry.space_group_name_H-M   'P 1'
#
loop_
_entity.id
_entity.type
_entity.pdbx_description
1 polymer ?
#
loop_
_entity_poly.entity_id
_entity_poly.type
_entity_poly.pdbx_seq_one_letter_code
_entity_poly.pdbx_strand_id
1 'polypeptide(L)'
;MSHPSNTRAVRGTILRDGFSFGYSIEGQGPTLLIVGSHVFYPRTFSDRLRNRRRLVFIDHRGFARAERPLEPRDAELETVIDDIAAICDVLDLGQVDLLGHSGHGYMALEFARRFPERVRRTVLVGTGPSHSAVHLQAGARIWEALAAPERKARLDADQAVMEARIRAEPDRRFIWMCLGMAARSWFDPAYDATALWAGVSVNMPVFDRLWGEVFATYPTRDVLAELVQPLLICMGRHDHLVAPLETWLPLFPEGNAPKLVLFERSAHTPQLEEAELFNAVLLDFLS
;
A
#
# COMPACT_ATOMS: atom_id res chain seq x y z
N MET A 1 -8.12 -30.89 -16.99
CA MET A 1 -8.35 -29.61 -17.69
C MET A 1 -9.31 -28.81 -16.84
N SER A 2 -8.79 -27.91 -16.00
CA SER A 2 -9.62 -27.08 -15.10
C SER A 2 -10.00 -25.83 -15.89
N HIS A 3 -11.28 -25.62 -16.12
CA HIS A 3 -11.78 -24.36 -16.67
C HIS A 3 -11.33 -23.20 -15.77
N PRO A 4 -10.79 -22.10 -16.31
CA PRO A 4 -10.61 -20.90 -15.53
C PRO A 4 -11.98 -20.40 -15.11
N SER A 5 -12.27 -20.42 -13.81
CA SER A 5 -13.45 -19.76 -13.26
C SER A 5 -13.27 -18.26 -13.41
N ASN A 6 -13.74 -17.72 -14.53
CA ASN A 6 -13.78 -16.29 -14.81
C ASN A 6 -14.89 -15.67 -13.92
N THR A 7 -14.63 -15.57 -12.61
CA THR A 7 -15.51 -14.82 -11.71
C THR A 7 -15.39 -13.36 -12.09
N ARG A 8 -16.42 -12.85 -12.76
CA ARG A 8 -16.52 -11.45 -13.19
C ARG A 8 -16.31 -10.55 -11.96
N ALA A 9 -15.38 -9.59 -12.06
CA ALA A 9 -15.15 -8.62 -11.02
C ALA A 9 -16.46 -7.88 -10.66
N VAL A 10 -16.78 -7.84 -9.37
CA VAL A 10 -17.89 -7.02 -8.84
C VAL A 10 -17.30 -5.68 -8.48
N ARG A 11 -17.85 -4.61 -9.02
CA ARG A 11 -17.42 -3.22 -8.73
C ARG A 11 -18.63 -2.41 -8.30
N GLY A 12 -18.38 -1.47 -7.41
CA GLY A 12 -19.42 -0.57 -6.93
C GLY A 12 -18.83 0.61 -6.17
N THR A 13 -19.73 1.38 -5.59
CA THR A 13 -19.42 2.58 -4.83
C THR A 13 -20.25 2.60 -3.55
N ILE A 14 -19.65 3.01 -2.45
CA ILE A 14 -20.30 3.21 -1.15
C ILE A 14 -20.26 4.69 -0.86
N LEU A 15 -21.43 5.31 -0.64
CA LEU A 15 -21.54 6.71 -0.24
C LEU A 15 -21.50 6.79 1.29
N ARG A 16 -20.54 7.53 1.83
CA ARG A 16 -20.41 7.77 3.27
C ARG A 16 -19.79 9.13 3.53
N ASP A 17 -20.36 9.91 4.44
CA ASP A 17 -19.87 11.22 4.91
C ASP A 17 -19.46 12.16 3.76
N GLY A 18 -20.22 12.15 2.66
CA GLY A 18 -19.95 12.98 1.48
C GLY A 18 -18.78 12.51 0.63
N PHE A 19 -18.39 11.23 0.74
CA PHE A 19 -17.41 10.58 -0.14
C PHE A 19 -18.01 9.38 -0.84
N SER A 20 -17.67 9.21 -2.11
CA SER A 20 -17.96 8.03 -2.91
C SER A 20 -16.73 7.12 -2.92
N PHE A 21 -16.73 6.09 -2.07
CA PHE A 21 -15.67 5.08 -1.99
C PHE A 21 -15.89 4.00 -3.03
N GLY A 22 -14.98 3.89 -3.98
CA GLY A 22 -14.99 2.78 -4.92
C GLY A 22 -14.50 1.48 -4.28
N TYR A 23 -15.03 0.35 -4.75
CA TYR A 23 -14.52 -0.96 -4.41
C TYR A 23 -14.52 -1.92 -5.61
N SER A 24 -13.64 -2.92 -5.56
CA SER A 24 -13.61 -4.03 -6.51
C SER A 24 -13.45 -5.34 -5.73
N ILE A 25 -14.24 -6.34 -6.08
CA ILE A 25 -14.20 -7.69 -5.52
C ILE A 25 -13.89 -8.67 -6.65
N GLU A 26 -12.81 -9.43 -6.52
CA GLU A 26 -12.30 -10.32 -7.54
C GLU A 26 -11.86 -11.65 -6.90
N GLY A 27 -12.05 -12.75 -7.63
CA GLY A 27 -11.65 -14.08 -7.14
C GLY A 27 -12.62 -14.70 -6.15
N GLN A 28 -12.17 -15.77 -5.50
CA GLN A 28 -13.00 -16.59 -4.58
C GLN A 28 -12.15 -17.20 -3.46
N GLY A 29 -12.80 -17.57 -2.36
CA GLY A 29 -12.14 -18.15 -1.18
C GLY A 29 -12.11 -17.20 0.01
N PRO A 30 -11.20 -17.41 0.98
CA PRO A 30 -11.07 -16.52 2.13
C PRO A 30 -10.72 -15.09 1.69
N THR A 31 -11.30 -14.10 2.37
CA THR A 31 -11.15 -12.69 2.01
C THR A 31 -9.77 -12.15 2.37
N LEU A 32 -9.12 -11.51 1.39
CA LEU A 32 -7.99 -10.62 1.58
C LEU A 32 -8.45 -9.19 1.25
N LEU A 33 -8.51 -8.34 2.27
CA LEU A 33 -8.82 -6.92 2.14
C LEU A 33 -7.56 -6.14 1.81
N ILE A 34 -7.57 -5.38 0.74
CA ILE A 34 -6.48 -4.49 0.31
C ILE A 34 -6.98 -3.06 0.39
N VAL A 35 -6.37 -2.27 1.30
CA VAL A 35 -6.67 -0.85 1.47
C VAL A 35 -5.82 -0.03 0.52
N GLY A 36 -6.45 0.93 -0.17
CA GLY A 36 -5.73 1.86 -1.03
C GLY A 36 -6.59 2.41 -2.16
N SER A 37 -6.38 1.95 -3.39
CA SER A 37 -7.17 2.33 -4.56
C SER A 37 -7.79 1.10 -5.22
N HIS A 38 -9.13 1.12 -5.38
CA HIS A 38 -9.86 0.08 -6.09
C HIS A 38 -9.57 0.05 -7.60
N VAL A 39 -8.85 1.06 -8.11
CA VAL A 39 -8.45 1.16 -9.52
C VAL A 39 -7.01 0.71 -9.73
N PHE A 40 -6.07 1.15 -8.87
CA PHE A 40 -4.64 0.85 -8.96
C PHE A 40 -4.33 -0.59 -8.56
N TYR A 41 -4.75 -1.00 -7.36
CA TYR A 41 -4.32 -2.27 -6.77
C TYR A 41 -4.77 -3.52 -7.55
N PRO A 42 -5.98 -3.61 -8.14
CA PRO A 42 -6.33 -4.77 -8.97
C PRO A 42 -5.34 -5.07 -10.09
N ARG A 43 -4.60 -4.07 -10.55
CA ARG A 43 -3.61 -4.17 -11.64
C ARG A 43 -2.25 -4.70 -11.17
N THR A 44 -2.02 -4.78 -9.85
CA THR A 44 -0.73 -5.21 -9.28
C THR A 44 -0.72 -6.64 -8.77
N PHE A 45 -1.88 -7.31 -8.73
CA PHE A 45 -1.98 -8.69 -8.28
C PHE A 45 -2.24 -9.65 -9.44
N SER A 46 -1.72 -10.87 -9.36
CA SER A 46 -1.84 -11.89 -10.40
C SER A 46 -3.17 -12.64 -10.34
N ASP A 47 -3.57 -13.24 -11.46
CA ASP A 47 -4.77 -14.09 -11.53
C ASP A 47 -4.63 -15.37 -10.69
N ARG A 48 -3.42 -15.87 -10.46
CA ARG A 48 -3.17 -17.02 -9.60
C ARG A 48 -3.66 -16.79 -8.17
N LEU A 49 -3.48 -15.57 -7.64
CA LEU A 49 -3.98 -15.22 -6.30
C LEU A 49 -5.51 -15.18 -6.27
N ARG A 50 -6.16 -14.68 -7.32
CA ARG A 50 -7.64 -14.63 -7.48
C ARG A 50 -8.28 -16.02 -7.47
N ASN A 51 -7.57 -17.04 -7.91
CA ASN A 51 -8.05 -18.42 -7.88
C ASN A 51 -8.06 -19.05 -6.46
N ARG A 52 -7.44 -18.39 -5.49
CA ARG A 52 -7.23 -18.90 -4.13
C ARG A 52 -7.76 -17.96 -3.04
N ARG A 53 -8.00 -16.70 -3.37
CA ARG A 53 -8.44 -15.65 -2.45
C ARG A 53 -9.51 -14.77 -3.09
N ARG A 54 -10.50 -14.38 -2.29
CA ARG A 54 -11.41 -13.29 -2.62
C ARG A 54 -10.70 -11.99 -2.30
N LEU A 55 -10.21 -11.28 -3.31
CA LEU A 55 -9.52 -10.01 -3.19
C LEU A 55 -10.54 -8.89 -3.13
N VAL A 56 -10.54 -8.11 -2.08
CA VAL A 56 -11.42 -6.95 -1.90
C VAL A 56 -10.55 -5.71 -1.86
N PHE A 57 -10.64 -4.88 -2.88
CA PHE A 57 -9.92 -3.61 -2.99
C PHE A 57 -10.88 -2.49 -2.65
N ILE A 58 -10.49 -1.61 -1.73
CA ILE A 58 -11.30 -0.46 -1.31
C ILE A 58 -10.51 0.83 -1.37
N ASP A 59 -11.17 1.91 -1.74
CA ASP A 59 -10.60 3.25 -1.60
C ASP A 59 -10.55 3.68 -0.13
N HIS A 60 -9.60 4.52 0.21
CA HIS A 60 -9.69 5.43 1.35
C HIS A 60 -9.96 6.87 0.85
N ARG A 61 -10.17 7.83 1.77
CA ARG A 61 -10.53 9.23 1.42
C ARG A 61 -9.56 9.88 0.43
N GLY A 62 -8.30 9.49 0.42
CA GLY A 62 -7.32 9.99 -0.55
C GLY A 62 -7.61 9.59 -2.01
N PHE A 63 -8.32 8.47 -2.23
CA PHE A 63 -8.70 7.98 -3.57
C PHE A 63 -10.20 8.05 -3.85
N ALA A 64 -11.03 8.19 -2.82
CA ALA A 64 -12.48 8.34 -2.96
C ALA A 64 -12.83 9.67 -3.62
N ARG A 65 -13.94 9.72 -4.36
CA ARG A 65 -14.45 10.98 -4.90
C ARG A 65 -15.16 11.77 -3.80
N ALA A 66 -14.69 12.99 -3.53
CA ALA A 66 -15.37 13.90 -2.61
C ALA A 66 -16.59 14.53 -3.29
N GLU A 67 -17.77 14.42 -2.66
CA GLU A 67 -19.04 15.03 -3.10
C GLU A 67 -19.31 16.36 -2.38
N ARG A 68 -18.43 16.76 -1.50
CA ARG A 68 -18.43 18.02 -0.73
C ARG A 68 -17.02 18.58 -0.61
N PRO A 69 -16.84 19.85 -0.23
CA PRO A 69 -15.53 20.37 0.14
C PRO A 69 -14.89 19.55 1.27
N LEU A 70 -13.56 19.40 1.21
CA LEU A 70 -12.79 18.70 2.23
C LEU A 70 -12.72 19.52 3.51
N GLU A 71 -12.83 18.85 4.64
CA GLU A 71 -12.64 19.39 5.98
C GLU A 71 -11.34 18.82 6.60
N PRO A 72 -10.70 19.50 7.57
CA PRO A 72 -9.47 18.99 8.21
C PRO A 72 -9.59 17.56 8.73
N ARG A 73 -10.75 17.20 9.32
CA ARG A 73 -11.00 15.84 9.83
C ARG A 73 -10.95 14.75 8.76
N ASP A 74 -11.19 15.10 7.50
CA ASP A 74 -11.19 14.13 6.39
C ASP A 74 -9.81 13.54 6.12
N ALA A 75 -8.76 14.21 6.58
CA ALA A 75 -7.37 13.80 6.47
C ALA A 75 -6.79 13.22 7.77
N GLU A 76 -7.61 12.99 8.81
CA GLU A 76 -7.16 12.33 10.04
C GLU A 76 -7.20 10.80 9.87
N LEU A 77 -6.17 10.13 10.43
CA LEU A 77 -6.04 8.67 10.30
C LEU A 77 -7.23 7.93 10.93
N GLU A 78 -7.70 8.40 12.09
CA GLU A 78 -8.85 7.82 12.77
C GLU A 78 -10.10 7.81 11.89
N THR A 79 -10.35 8.91 11.18
CA THR A 79 -11.49 9.02 10.25
C THR A 79 -11.37 8.02 9.10
N VAL A 80 -10.16 7.87 8.55
CA VAL A 80 -9.90 6.88 7.48
C VAL A 80 -10.13 5.46 7.99
N ILE A 81 -9.71 5.15 9.21
CA ILE A 81 -9.91 3.83 9.82
C ILE A 81 -11.39 3.54 10.10
N ASP A 82 -12.16 4.54 10.55
CA ASP A 82 -13.62 4.41 10.74
C ASP A 82 -14.35 4.19 9.40
N ASP A 83 -13.87 4.78 8.32
CA ASP A 83 -14.41 4.52 6.98
C ASP A 83 -14.13 3.08 6.52
N ILE A 84 -12.92 2.57 6.74
CA ILE A 84 -12.58 1.18 6.42
C ILE A 84 -13.51 0.23 7.18
N ALA A 85 -13.75 0.48 8.47
CA ALA A 85 -14.66 -0.33 9.29
C ALA A 85 -16.09 -0.32 8.71
N ALA A 86 -16.61 0.86 8.40
CA ALA A 86 -17.95 1.00 7.84
C ALA A 86 -18.09 0.36 6.43
N ILE A 87 -17.04 0.44 5.60
CA ILE A 87 -17.03 -0.24 4.30
C ILE A 87 -17.06 -1.76 4.48
N CYS A 88 -16.30 -2.29 5.45
CA CYS A 88 -16.35 -3.71 5.81
C CYS A 88 -17.75 -4.15 6.24
N ASP A 89 -18.47 -3.33 7.02
CA ASP A 89 -19.84 -3.61 7.44
C ASP A 89 -20.81 -3.62 6.25
N VAL A 90 -20.74 -2.62 5.37
CA VAL A 90 -21.60 -2.54 4.16
C VAL A 90 -21.36 -3.71 3.21
N LEU A 91 -20.12 -4.17 3.09
CA LEU A 91 -19.75 -5.30 2.21
C LEU A 91 -19.89 -6.67 2.89
N ASP A 92 -20.32 -6.71 4.15
CA ASP A 92 -20.47 -7.93 4.97
C ASP A 92 -19.22 -8.82 4.90
N LEU A 93 -18.04 -8.21 5.17
CA LEU A 93 -16.78 -8.93 5.01
C LEU A 93 -16.46 -9.88 6.16
N GLY A 94 -17.04 -9.69 7.33
CA GLY A 94 -16.72 -10.42 8.54
C GLY A 94 -15.24 -10.23 8.93
N GLN A 95 -14.60 -11.31 9.37
CA GLN A 95 -13.17 -11.30 9.69
C GLN A 95 -12.34 -11.53 8.42
N VAL A 96 -11.35 -10.68 8.18
CA VAL A 96 -10.52 -10.67 6.96
C VAL A 96 -9.04 -10.91 7.25
N ASP A 97 -8.28 -11.36 6.26
CA ASP A 97 -6.85 -11.10 6.16
C ASP A 97 -6.67 -9.71 5.56
N LEU A 98 -5.73 -8.91 6.07
CA LEU A 98 -5.59 -7.51 5.72
C LEU A 98 -4.21 -7.22 5.10
N LEU A 99 -4.17 -6.48 3.99
CA LEU A 99 -2.93 -6.07 3.34
C LEU A 99 -2.90 -4.57 3.14
N GLY A 100 -1.79 -3.96 3.57
CA GLY A 100 -1.42 -2.58 3.26
C GLY A 100 -0.09 -2.51 2.51
N HIS A 101 -0.05 -1.73 1.43
CA HIS A 101 1.15 -1.48 0.63
C HIS A 101 1.62 -0.04 0.82
N SER A 102 2.93 0.17 0.99
CA SER A 102 3.50 1.50 1.18
C SER A 102 2.86 2.22 2.39
N GLY A 103 2.47 3.48 2.27
CA GLY A 103 1.79 4.23 3.33
C GLY A 103 0.46 3.61 3.80
N HIS A 104 -0.20 2.80 2.96
CA HIS A 104 -1.41 2.07 3.37
C HIS A 104 -1.11 0.96 4.40
N GLY A 105 0.17 0.59 4.58
CA GLY A 105 0.59 -0.29 5.66
C GLY A 105 0.29 0.28 7.05
N TYR A 106 0.40 1.59 7.25
CA TYR A 106 0.02 2.24 8.53
C TYR A 106 -1.49 2.20 8.76
N MET A 107 -2.28 2.33 7.69
CA MET A 107 -3.74 2.14 7.78
C MET A 107 -4.09 0.70 8.15
N ALA A 108 -3.40 -0.28 7.58
CA ALA A 108 -3.60 -1.69 7.92
C ALA A 108 -3.21 -2.00 9.37
N LEU A 109 -2.08 -1.49 9.85
CA LEU A 109 -1.65 -1.65 11.24
C LEU A 109 -2.67 -1.00 12.21
N GLU A 110 -3.08 0.22 11.94
CA GLU A 110 -4.02 0.94 12.80
C GLU A 110 -5.39 0.29 12.82
N PHE A 111 -5.88 -0.20 11.67
CA PHE A 111 -7.13 -0.95 11.59
C PHE A 111 -7.05 -2.26 12.39
N ALA A 112 -5.96 -3.03 12.24
CA ALA A 112 -5.77 -4.27 12.96
C ALA A 112 -5.65 -4.08 14.47
N ARG A 113 -5.02 -2.97 14.92
CA ARG A 113 -4.91 -2.58 16.32
C ARG A 113 -6.27 -2.21 16.93
N ARG A 114 -7.06 -1.37 16.22
CA ARG A 114 -8.35 -0.85 16.70
C ARG A 114 -9.50 -1.87 16.63
N PHE A 115 -9.44 -2.80 15.67
CA PHE A 115 -10.46 -3.80 15.42
C PHE A 115 -9.86 -5.22 15.36
N PRO A 116 -9.22 -5.68 16.45
CA PRO A 116 -8.50 -6.96 16.44
C PRO A 116 -9.38 -8.16 16.11
N GLU A 117 -10.66 -8.11 16.45
CA GLU A 117 -11.64 -9.17 16.16
C GLU A 117 -12.00 -9.26 14.67
N ARG A 118 -11.73 -8.20 13.89
CA ARG A 118 -12.04 -8.15 12.44
C ARG A 118 -10.87 -8.61 11.56
N VAL A 119 -9.67 -8.78 12.13
CA VAL A 119 -8.46 -9.10 11.36
C VAL A 119 -7.86 -10.42 11.84
N ARG A 120 -7.68 -11.39 10.94
CA ARG A 120 -6.99 -12.65 11.22
C ARG A 120 -5.48 -12.51 11.16
N ARG A 121 -4.99 -11.89 10.10
CA ARG A 121 -3.55 -11.70 9.81
C ARG A 121 -3.35 -10.38 9.11
N THR A 122 -2.19 -9.75 9.34
CA THR A 122 -1.82 -8.49 8.70
C THR A 122 -0.59 -8.68 7.81
N VAL A 123 -0.62 -8.10 6.62
CA VAL A 123 0.46 -8.14 5.64
C VAL A 123 0.86 -6.71 5.28
N LEU A 124 2.13 -6.39 5.41
CA LEU A 124 2.72 -5.14 4.96
C LEU A 124 3.61 -5.40 3.74
N VAL A 125 3.49 -4.57 2.72
CA VAL A 125 4.30 -4.69 1.50
C VAL A 125 4.93 -3.34 1.19
N GLY A 126 6.25 -3.27 1.03
CA GLY A 126 6.95 -2.03 0.71
C GLY A 126 6.68 -0.91 1.73
N THR A 127 6.45 -1.25 2.98
CA THR A 127 6.17 -0.30 4.07
C THR A 127 7.40 -0.17 4.96
N GLY A 128 7.92 1.04 5.14
CA GLY A 128 8.95 1.32 6.16
C GLY A 128 8.32 1.50 7.54
N PRO A 129 9.12 1.50 8.63
CA PRO A 129 8.58 1.66 9.98
C PRO A 129 7.84 3.00 10.20
N SER A 130 8.31 4.08 9.58
CA SER A 130 7.63 5.39 9.56
C SER A 130 8.21 6.27 8.45
N HIS A 131 7.60 7.41 8.17
CA HIS A 131 8.16 8.46 7.32
C HIS A 131 8.99 9.48 8.12
N SER A 132 9.46 9.13 9.31
CA SER A 132 10.33 10.02 10.09
C SER A 132 11.64 10.31 9.36
N ALA A 133 12.26 11.45 9.71
CA ALA A 133 13.55 11.86 9.11
C ALA A 133 14.63 10.77 9.24
N VAL A 134 14.64 10.03 10.35
CA VAL A 134 15.62 8.93 10.57
C VAL A 134 15.41 7.80 9.55
N HIS A 135 14.17 7.37 9.32
CA HIS A 135 13.87 6.29 8.38
C HIS A 135 14.04 6.74 6.93
N LEU A 136 13.62 7.96 6.58
CA LEU A 136 13.86 8.52 5.24
C LEU A 136 15.35 8.64 4.94
N GLN A 137 16.18 9.09 5.90
CA GLN A 137 17.63 9.14 5.76
C GLN A 137 18.26 7.75 5.64
N ALA A 138 17.71 6.71 6.31
CA ALA A 138 18.20 5.35 6.14
C ALA A 138 18.01 4.87 4.69
N GLY A 139 16.83 5.07 4.11
CA GLY A 139 16.57 4.80 2.69
C GLY A 139 17.46 5.59 1.75
N ALA A 140 17.66 6.89 2.02
CA ALA A 140 18.55 7.75 1.22
C ALA A 140 20.00 7.29 1.25
N ARG A 141 20.52 6.84 2.40
CA ARG A 141 21.90 6.30 2.50
C ARG A 141 22.07 5.02 1.67
N ILE A 142 21.08 4.13 1.69
CA ILE A 142 21.11 2.92 0.86
C ILE A 142 21.10 3.28 -0.63
N TRP A 143 20.25 4.24 -1.02
CA TRP A 143 20.24 4.75 -2.39
C TRP A 143 21.61 5.28 -2.81
N GLU A 144 22.22 6.15 -1.99
CA GLU A 144 23.53 6.72 -2.32
C GLU A 144 24.63 5.66 -2.43
N ALA A 145 24.59 4.65 -1.56
CA ALA A 145 25.60 3.61 -1.52
C ALA A 145 25.45 2.55 -2.62
N LEU A 146 24.22 2.19 -2.99
CA LEU A 146 23.94 1.01 -3.81
C LEU A 146 23.36 1.31 -5.20
N ALA A 147 22.76 2.49 -5.42
CA ALA A 147 22.17 2.80 -6.71
C ALA A 147 23.27 3.02 -7.77
N ALA A 148 23.18 2.29 -8.89
CA ALA A 148 24.07 2.46 -10.01
C ALA A 148 23.99 3.87 -10.62
N PRO A 149 25.10 4.41 -11.19
CA PRO A 149 25.09 5.75 -11.78
C PRO A 149 23.99 5.98 -12.82
N GLU A 150 23.71 4.98 -13.64
CA GLU A 150 22.65 5.04 -14.67
C GLU A 150 21.27 5.18 -14.05
N ARG A 151 21.04 4.52 -12.91
CA ARG A 151 19.79 4.62 -12.15
C ARG A 151 19.62 5.99 -11.52
N LYS A 152 20.70 6.60 -11.01
CA LYS A 152 20.70 7.99 -10.51
C LYS A 152 20.43 9.01 -11.61
N ALA A 153 21.11 8.88 -12.76
CA ALA A 153 20.87 9.73 -13.93
C ALA A 153 19.44 9.64 -14.46
N ARG A 154 18.84 8.43 -14.40
CA ARG A 154 17.43 8.23 -14.74
C ARG A 154 16.50 8.97 -13.77
N LEU A 155 16.77 8.92 -12.47
CA LEU A 155 16.00 9.67 -11.47
C LEU A 155 16.02 11.17 -11.76
N ASP A 156 17.19 11.73 -12.04
CA ASP A 156 17.33 13.16 -12.35
C ASP A 156 16.51 13.58 -13.57
N ALA A 157 16.53 12.74 -14.62
CA ALA A 157 15.72 12.98 -15.82
C ALA A 157 14.20 12.89 -15.54
N ASP A 158 13.77 11.89 -14.79
CA ASP A 158 12.36 11.69 -14.43
C ASP A 158 11.84 12.82 -13.52
N GLN A 159 12.68 13.33 -12.61
CA GLN A 159 12.32 14.46 -11.73
C GLN A 159 12.05 15.75 -12.51
N ALA A 160 12.83 16.05 -13.56
CA ALA A 160 12.58 17.22 -14.40
C ALA A 160 11.22 17.15 -15.08
N VAL A 161 10.83 15.97 -15.58
CA VAL A 161 9.50 15.72 -16.17
C VAL A 161 8.40 15.80 -15.10
N MET A 162 8.62 15.20 -13.95
CA MET A 162 7.70 15.21 -12.81
C MET A 162 7.34 16.63 -12.40
N GLU A 163 8.33 17.51 -12.21
CA GLU A 163 8.09 18.92 -11.83
C GLU A 163 7.24 19.66 -12.85
N ALA A 164 7.48 19.45 -14.15
CA ALA A 164 6.67 20.04 -15.20
C ALA A 164 5.21 19.53 -15.16
N ARG A 165 5.02 18.22 -14.90
CA ARG A 165 3.69 17.62 -14.78
C ARG A 165 2.95 18.12 -13.54
N ILE A 166 3.62 18.23 -12.40
CA ILE A 166 3.03 18.77 -11.15
C ILE A 166 2.58 20.22 -11.35
N ARG A 167 3.38 21.06 -12.04
CA ARG A 167 2.97 22.44 -12.36
C ARG A 167 1.72 22.50 -13.26
N ALA A 168 1.60 21.56 -14.20
CA ALA A 168 0.48 21.51 -15.13
C ALA A 168 -0.80 20.92 -14.48
N GLU A 169 -0.65 19.94 -13.61
CA GLU A 169 -1.74 19.18 -12.98
C GLU A 169 -1.48 19.00 -11.46
N PRO A 170 -1.57 20.09 -10.64
CA PRO A 170 -1.23 20.04 -9.23
C PRO A 170 -2.13 19.09 -8.41
N ASP A 171 -3.39 18.95 -8.82
CA ASP A 171 -4.35 18.05 -8.18
C ASP A 171 -4.00 16.56 -8.37
N ARG A 172 -3.09 16.25 -9.28
CA ARG A 172 -2.55 14.90 -9.52
C ARG A 172 -1.12 14.75 -9.03
N ARG A 173 -0.62 15.65 -8.20
CA ARG A 173 0.77 15.69 -7.71
C ARG A 173 1.23 14.34 -7.17
N PHE A 174 0.42 13.65 -6.38
CA PHE A 174 0.78 12.33 -5.83
C PHE A 174 1.11 11.33 -6.93
N ILE A 175 0.30 11.27 -8.00
CA ILE A 175 0.53 10.36 -9.13
C ILE A 175 1.84 10.72 -9.85
N TRP A 176 2.06 12.01 -10.12
CA TRP A 176 3.28 12.45 -10.78
C TRP A 176 4.53 12.18 -9.94
N MET A 177 4.44 12.32 -8.61
CA MET A 177 5.52 11.93 -7.70
C MET A 177 5.80 10.43 -7.77
N CYS A 178 4.79 9.58 -7.75
CA CYS A 178 4.97 8.13 -7.88
C CYS A 178 5.63 7.76 -9.22
N LEU A 179 5.24 8.38 -10.32
CA LEU A 179 5.83 8.14 -11.65
C LEU A 179 7.25 8.68 -11.75
N GLY A 180 7.52 9.88 -11.23
CA GLY A 180 8.85 10.50 -11.26
C GLY A 180 9.87 9.82 -10.34
N MET A 181 9.43 8.96 -9.45
CA MET A 181 10.28 8.16 -8.56
C MET A 181 10.51 6.74 -9.08
N ALA A 182 10.22 6.45 -10.36
CA ALA A 182 10.31 5.11 -10.94
C ALA A 182 11.69 4.46 -10.72
N ALA A 183 12.78 5.20 -10.88
CA ALA A 183 14.14 4.70 -10.64
C ALA A 183 14.40 4.27 -9.18
N ARG A 184 13.61 4.70 -8.21
CA ARG A 184 13.70 4.30 -6.80
C ARG A 184 12.68 3.23 -6.42
N SER A 185 11.59 3.09 -7.19
CA SER A 185 10.43 2.27 -6.84
C SER A 185 10.27 0.99 -7.65
N TRP A 186 11.03 0.82 -8.74
CA TRP A 186 10.97 -0.37 -9.59
C TRP A 186 12.33 -1.06 -9.70
N PHE A 187 12.32 -2.39 -9.75
CA PHE A 187 13.53 -3.19 -10.02
C PHE A 187 14.12 -2.83 -11.39
N ASP A 188 13.26 -2.80 -12.42
CA ASP A 188 13.59 -2.18 -13.69
C ASP A 188 13.33 -0.67 -13.61
N PRO A 189 14.38 0.18 -13.60
CA PRO A 189 14.21 1.64 -13.51
C PRO A 189 13.54 2.25 -14.73
N ALA A 190 13.40 1.50 -15.83
CA ALA A 190 12.71 1.95 -17.05
C ALA A 190 11.22 1.53 -17.09
N TYR A 191 10.73 0.85 -16.06
CA TYR A 191 9.33 0.42 -16.03
C TYR A 191 8.36 1.61 -16.08
N ASP A 192 7.46 1.61 -17.07
CA ASP A 192 6.41 2.63 -17.21
C ASP A 192 5.16 2.20 -16.43
N ALA A 193 4.98 2.78 -15.26
CA ALA A 193 3.83 2.53 -14.41
C ALA A 193 2.57 3.36 -14.78
N THR A 194 2.59 4.15 -15.84
CA THR A 194 1.48 5.06 -16.23
C THR A 194 0.14 4.32 -16.34
N ALA A 195 0.15 3.11 -16.91
CA ALA A 195 -1.05 2.29 -17.05
C ALA A 195 -1.66 1.89 -15.70
N LEU A 196 -0.85 1.73 -14.65
CA LEU A 196 -1.34 1.40 -13.31
C LEU A 196 -2.16 2.56 -12.71
N TRP A 197 -1.81 3.79 -13.05
CA TRP A 197 -2.44 5.01 -12.54
C TRP A 197 -3.58 5.56 -13.42
N ALA A 198 -3.85 4.94 -14.57
CA ALA A 198 -4.92 5.39 -15.45
C ALA A 198 -6.29 5.32 -14.75
N GLY A 199 -7.01 6.46 -14.71
CA GLY A 199 -8.32 6.58 -14.07
C GLY A 199 -8.32 6.63 -12.53
N VAL A 200 -7.15 6.72 -11.89
CA VAL A 200 -7.05 6.95 -10.44
C VAL A 200 -7.28 8.43 -10.14
N SER A 201 -8.21 8.71 -9.22
CA SER A 201 -8.44 10.03 -8.64
C SER A 201 -7.66 10.18 -7.33
N VAL A 202 -7.28 11.41 -6.98
CA VAL A 202 -6.58 11.70 -5.72
C VAL A 202 -7.14 12.96 -5.05
N ASN A 203 -7.24 12.93 -3.73
CA ASN A 203 -7.54 14.08 -2.88
C ASN A 203 -6.24 14.53 -2.22
N MET A 204 -5.55 15.49 -2.83
CA MET A 204 -4.22 15.94 -2.38
C MET A 204 -4.15 16.34 -0.90
N PRO A 205 -5.12 17.08 -0.32
CA PRO A 205 -5.06 17.43 1.10
C PRO A 205 -4.98 16.21 2.04
N VAL A 206 -5.62 15.09 1.68
CA VAL A 206 -5.54 13.83 2.45
C VAL A 206 -4.14 13.22 2.35
N PHE A 207 -3.54 13.22 1.15
CA PHE A 207 -2.16 12.74 0.98
C PHE A 207 -1.14 13.62 1.69
N ASP A 208 -1.28 14.94 1.60
CA ASP A 208 -0.38 15.89 2.25
C ASP A 208 -0.37 15.70 3.77
N ARG A 209 -1.54 15.54 4.37
CA ARG A 209 -1.66 15.32 5.81
C ARG A 209 -1.13 13.94 6.22
N LEU A 210 -1.59 12.86 5.57
CA LEU A 210 -1.22 11.50 5.99
C LEU A 210 0.24 11.20 5.69
N TRP A 211 0.71 11.39 4.45
CA TRP A 211 2.09 11.07 4.05
C TRP A 211 3.09 12.10 4.53
N GLY A 212 2.70 13.39 4.59
CA GLY A 212 3.60 14.47 4.99
C GLY A 212 3.77 14.61 6.49
N GLU A 213 2.73 14.32 7.28
CA GLU A 213 2.73 14.62 8.71
C GLU A 213 2.46 13.37 9.57
N VAL A 214 1.31 12.71 9.38
CA VAL A 214 0.85 11.63 10.28
C VAL A 214 1.82 10.44 10.25
N PHE A 215 2.21 9.98 9.07
CA PHE A 215 3.12 8.85 8.93
C PHE A 215 4.56 9.17 9.32
N ALA A 216 4.93 10.45 9.37
CA ALA A 216 6.23 10.87 9.90
C ALA A 216 6.37 10.66 11.42
N THR A 217 5.27 10.76 12.14
CA THR A 217 5.20 10.61 13.61
C THR A 217 4.43 9.36 14.05
N TYR A 218 4.15 8.44 13.14
CA TYR A 218 3.38 7.23 13.44
C TYR A 218 4.09 6.37 14.50
N PRO A 219 3.41 6.03 15.62
CA PRO A 219 4.02 5.39 16.78
C PRO A 219 4.14 3.88 16.58
N THR A 220 4.87 3.45 15.56
CA THR A 220 4.95 2.07 15.08
C THR A 220 5.30 1.09 16.20
N ARG A 221 6.26 1.43 17.08
CA ARG A 221 6.64 0.55 18.21
C ARG A 221 5.46 0.26 19.13
N ASP A 222 4.70 1.29 19.48
CA ASP A 222 3.57 1.16 20.41
C ASP A 222 2.43 0.37 19.75
N VAL A 223 2.16 0.64 18.49
CA VAL A 223 1.17 -0.09 17.70
C VAL A 223 1.53 -1.58 17.58
N LEU A 224 2.80 -1.90 17.34
CA LEU A 224 3.27 -3.29 17.26
C LEU A 224 3.19 -4.01 18.62
N ALA A 225 3.36 -3.30 19.74
CA ALA A 225 3.21 -3.86 21.08
C ALA A 225 1.75 -4.23 21.39
N GLU A 226 0.78 -3.54 20.80
CA GLU A 226 -0.66 -3.81 20.93
C GLU A 226 -1.20 -4.79 19.87
N LEU A 227 -0.43 -5.06 18.80
CA LEU A 227 -0.88 -5.91 17.70
C LEU A 227 -0.89 -7.39 18.12
N VAL A 228 -2.06 -8.01 18.09
CA VAL A 228 -2.25 -9.41 18.50
C VAL A 228 -2.28 -10.40 17.32
N GLN A 229 -2.46 -9.91 16.10
CA GLN A 229 -2.52 -10.74 14.90
C GLN A 229 -1.11 -11.08 14.39
N PRO A 230 -0.92 -12.26 13.76
CA PRO A 230 0.28 -12.56 13.02
C PRO A 230 0.56 -11.50 11.95
N LEU A 231 1.83 -11.10 11.83
CA LEU A 231 2.30 -10.06 10.91
C LEU A 231 3.33 -10.63 9.92
N LEU A 232 3.11 -10.35 8.63
CA LEU A 232 4.06 -10.59 7.55
C LEU A 232 4.52 -9.24 6.99
N ILE A 233 5.83 -9.04 6.85
CA ILE A 233 6.42 -7.87 6.19
C ILE A 233 7.20 -8.33 4.96
N CYS A 234 6.77 -7.85 3.78
CA CYS A 234 7.35 -8.12 2.48
C CYS A 234 8.05 -6.86 1.96
N MET A 235 9.35 -6.93 1.72
CA MET A 235 10.14 -5.81 1.19
C MET A 235 10.91 -6.24 -0.06
N GLY A 236 11.04 -5.35 -1.03
CA GLY A 236 11.96 -5.57 -2.14
C GLY A 236 13.37 -5.10 -1.78
N ARG A 237 14.40 -5.86 -2.20
CA ARG A 237 15.81 -5.51 -1.96
C ARG A 237 16.21 -4.16 -2.59
N HIS A 238 15.55 -3.81 -3.69
CA HIS A 238 15.82 -2.60 -4.46
C HIS A 238 14.81 -1.48 -4.19
N ASP A 239 14.03 -1.60 -3.10
CA ASP A 239 13.14 -0.52 -2.67
C ASP A 239 13.96 0.60 -2.03
N HIS A 240 14.07 1.71 -2.75
CA HIS A 240 14.78 2.90 -2.32
C HIS A 240 13.84 4.04 -1.92
N LEU A 241 12.53 3.78 -1.83
CA LEU A 241 11.55 4.77 -1.37
C LEU A 241 11.41 4.78 0.15
N VAL A 242 11.56 3.62 0.79
CA VAL A 242 11.34 3.43 2.22
C VAL A 242 12.61 2.98 2.93
N ALA A 243 12.59 3.00 4.25
CA ALA A 243 13.68 2.45 5.05
C ALA A 243 13.81 0.94 4.82
N PRO A 244 15.04 0.39 4.80
CA PRO A 244 15.28 -1.03 4.52
C PRO A 244 14.70 -1.95 5.61
N LEU A 245 14.53 -3.23 5.27
CA LEU A 245 13.88 -4.26 6.11
C LEU A 245 14.49 -4.33 7.52
N GLU A 246 15.79 -4.16 7.64
CA GLU A 246 16.53 -4.26 8.90
C GLU A 246 16.07 -3.20 9.93
N THR A 247 15.47 -2.09 9.47
CA THR A 247 14.95 -1.04 10.35
C THR A 247 13.72 -1.46 11.14
N TRP A 248 13.06 -2.54 10.74
CA TRP A 248 11.95 -3.12 11.47
C TRP A 248 12.39 -3.92 12.69
N LEU A 249 13.55 -4.59 12.63
CA LEU A 249 14.00 -5.54 13.66
C LEU A 249 14.01 -4.96 15.10
N PRO A 250 14.50 -3.73 15.33
CA PRO A 250 14.55 -3.17 16.69
C PRO A 250 13.17 -2.77 17.26
N LEU A 251 12.11 -2.82 16.47
CA LEU A 251 10.79 -2.36 16.88
C LEU A 251 9.96 -3.47 17.53
N PHE A 252 10.33 -4.72 17.32
CA PHE A 252 9.58 -5.85 17.87
C PHE A 252 10.06 -6.19 19.29
N PRO A 253 9.10 -6.49 20.20
CA PRO A 253 9.43 -7.08 21.49
C PRO A 253 10.16 -8.43 21.31
N GLU A 254 11.03 -8.77 22.25
CA GLU A 254 11.66 -10.10 22.27
C GLU A 254 10.60 -11.21 22.27
N GLY A 255 10.76 -12.18 21.38
CA GLY A 255 9.84 -13.32 21.24
C GLY A 255 8.60 -13.10 20.37
N ASN A 256 8.35 -11.90 19.87
CA ASN A 256 7.20 -11.60 18.98
C ASN A 256 7.67 -11.06 17.60
N ALA A 257 8.62 -11.76 16.98
CA ALA A 257 9.13 -11.36 15.69
C ALA A 257 8.11 -11.71 14.58
N PRO A 258 7.83 -10.77 13.64
CA PRO A 258 7.00 -11.04 12.48
C PRO A 258 7.72 -11.98 11.51
N LYS A 259 6.98 -12.51 10.54
CA LYS A 259 7.61 -13.13 9.37
C LYS A 259 8.13 -12.00 8.46
N LEU A 260 9.45 -11.96 8.25
CA LEU A 260 10.09 -10.98 7.37
C LEU A 260 10.52 -11.68 6.08
N VAL A 261 10.19 -11.12 4.93
CA VAL A 261 10.58 -11.66 3.62
C VAL A 261 11.14 -10.55 2.74
N LEU A 262 12.35 -10.81 2.22
CA LEU A 262 13.02 -9.93 1.26
C LEU A 262 12.95 -10.53 -0.14
N PHE A 263 12.43 -9.76 -1.08
CA PHE A 263 12.31 -10.13 -2.50
C PHE A 263 13.52 -9.60 -3.26
N GLU A 264 14.34 -10.50 -3.75
CA GLU A 264 15.68 -10.19 -4.27
C GLU A 264 15.68 -9.45 -5.61
N ARG A 265 14.60 -9.59 -6.39
CA ARG A 265 14.44 -8.99 -7.72
C ARG A 265 13.25 -8.02 -7.77
N SER A 266 12.92 -7.43 -6.64
CA SER A 266 11.85 -6.45 -6.52
C SER A 266 12.35 -5.17 -5.87
N ALA A 267 11.64 -4.10 -6.14
CA ALA A 267 11.71 -2.84 -5.42
C ALA A 267 10.43 -2.63 -4.59
N HIS A 268 9.67 -1.58 -4.86
CA HIS A 268 8.54 -1.17 -4.03
C HIS A 268 7.29 -2.05 -4.18
N THR A 269 7.18 -2.83 -5.27
CA THR A 269 5.93 -3.55 -5.62
C THR A 269 6.17 -5.06 -5.84
N PRO A 270 6.66 -5.82 -4.82
CA PRO A 270 6.97 -7.26 -4.98
C PRO A 270 5.79 -8.08 -5.50
N GLN A 271 4.55 -7.71 -5.17
CA GLN A 271 3.34 -8.40 -5.62
C GLN A 271 3.15 -8.36 -7.14
N LEU A 272 3.81 -7.42 -7.84
CA LEU A 272 3.81 -7.32 -9.29
C LEU A 272 5.15 -7.81 -9.88
N GLU A 273 6.28 -7.44 -9.27
CA GLU A 273 7.62 -7.64 -9.81
C GLU A 273 8.10 -9.09 -9.66
N GLU A 274 7.79 -9.75 -8.54
CA GLU A 274 8.05 -11.18 -8.29
C GLU A 274 6.75 -11.92 -7.94
N ALA A 275 5.72 -11.77 -8.77
CA ALA A 275 4.36 -12.19 -8.48
C ALA A 275 4.24 -13.68 -8.07
N GLU A 276 5.00 -14.59 -8.70
CA GLU A 276 4.96 -16.02 -8.38
C GLU A 276 5.49 -16.31 -6.96
N LEU A 277 6.64 -15.72 -6.61
CA LEU A 277 7.23 -15.86 -5.28
C LEU A 277 6.36 -15.18 -4.24
N PHE A 278 5.86 -13.97 -4.54
CA PHE A 278 4.96 -13.24 -3.66
C PHE A 278 3.70 -14.05 -3.33
N ASN A 279 3.06 -14.63 -4.35
CA ASN A 279 1.88 -15.48 -4.16
C ASN A 279 2.19 -16.70 -3.28
N ALA A 280 3.34 -17.36 -3.48
CA ALA A 280 3.73 -18.52 -2.67
C ALA A 280 3.90 -18.13 -1.20
N VAL A 281 4.64 -17.05 -0.93
CA VAL A 281 4.88 -16.51 0.42
C VAL A 281 3.57 -16.10 1.09
N LEU A 282 2.73 -15.35 0.35
CA LEU A 282 1.47 -14.85 0.87
C LEU A 282 0.48 -15.99 1.19
N LEU A 283 0.32 -16.94 0.27
CA LEU A 283 -0.60 -18.07 0.47
C LEU A 283 -0.14 -19.00 1.60
N ASP A 284 1.17 -19.21 1.76
CA ASP A 284 1.74 -19.94 2.90
C ASP A 284 1.42 -19.25 4.23
N PHE A 285 1.59 -17.93 4.29
CA PHE A 285 1.30 -17.16 5.51
C PHE A 285 -0.20 -17.11 5.84
N LEU A 286 -1.05 -17.06 4.82
CA LEU A 286 -2.51 -16.95 4.96
C LEU A 286 -3.22 -18.32 5.07
N SER A 287 -2.48 -19.43 5.10
CA SER A 287 -3.05 -20.78 5.21
C SER A 287 -3.65 -21.06 6.60
#